data_fa32723e45e03068b11e9c86b02b8390
#
_entry.id   fa32723e45e03068b11e9c86b02b8390
#
_cell.length_a   1.000
_cell.length_b   1.000
_cell.length_c   1.000
_cell.angle_alpha   90.00
_cell.angle_beta   90.00
_cell.angle_gamma   90.00
#
_symmetry.space_group_name_H-M   'P 1'
#
loop_
_entity.id
_entity.type
_entity.pdbx_description
1 polymer ?
#
loop_
_entity_poly.entity_id
_entity_poly.type
_entity_poly.pdbx_seq_one_letter_code
_entity_poly.pdbx_strand_id
1 'polypeptide(L)'
;MEQKKLIQFRNIVKDFDGQIVLKGINLDIYENEFVTLLGPSGCGKTTLLRILGGFLDANEGAIIFDGQDIAKVPPHKRELNTVFQKYALFPHMSVYQNIAFGLKIRKMGKDVIEQKVMKMLKLIGLEGYEDKNVTLLSGGQQQRVAIARALVNEPKVLLLDEPLGALDLKLRKEMQLELKRLQREMNITFIYVTHDQEEALTMSDTVVVMNGGKVQQIGTPEDIYNEPKNAFVADFIGDSNIVDGVMHKDFLVSFSGVDFPCVDRGFAREQSVQVVVRPEDIEVVSPVEGQLVGVVNDVIFKGVHFEMHVECEGREWLIHSTRACTPGETIGMRIGPN
;
A
#
# COMPACT_ATOMS: atom_id res chain seq x y z
N MET A 1 -24.51 -0.68 -9.01
CA MET A 1 -24.05 0.02 -10.23
C MET A 1 -22.63 -0.45 -10.46
N GLU A 2 -22.27 -0.86 -11.66
CA GLU A 2 -20.89 -1.24 -12.00
C GLU A 2 -20.01 0.00 -11.87
N GLN A 3 -18.93 -0.10 -11.09
CA GLN A 3 -18.00 1.01 -10.87
C GLN A 3 -17.24 1.28 -12.18
N LYS A 4 -17.14 2.54 -12.61
CA LYS A 4 -16.51 2.93 -13.87
C LYS A 4 -15.01 2.74 -13.83
N LYS A 5 -14.43 2.00 -14.78
CA LYS A 5 -12.98 1.88 -14.95
C LYS A 5 -12.43 3.19 -15.51
N LEU A 6 -11.62 3.87 -14.70
CA LEU A 6 -10.99 5.13 -15.08
C LEU A 6 -9.65 4.90 -15.80
N ILE A 7 -8.82 3.96 -15.28
CA ILE A 7 -7.53 3.64 -15.86
C ILE A 7 -7.44 2.14 -16.11
N GLN A 8 -6.90 1.77 -17.27
CA GLN A 8 -6.66 0.37 -17.61
C GLN A 8 -5.23 0.24 -18.17
N PHE A 9 -4.39 -0.49 -17.46
CA PHE A 9 -3.11 -0.95 -17.97
C PHE A 9 -3.34 -2.27 -18.71
N ARG A 10 -2.82 -2.40 -19.92
CA ARG A 10 -2.95 -3.58 -20.77
C ARG A 10 -1.57 -4.01 -21.23
N ASN A 11 -1.08 -5.11 -20.67
CA ASN A 11 0.19 -5.75 -20.99
C ASN A 11 1.38 -4.79 -21.01
N ILE A 12 1.52 -3.95 -19.98
CA ILE A 12 2.60 -2.96 -19.89
C ILE A 12 3.94 -3.64 -19.66
N VAL A 13 4.85 -3.50 -20.61
CA VAL A 13 6.23 -3.96 -20.52
C VAL A 13 7.17 -2.74 -20.50
N LYS A 14 8.15 -2.78 -19.62
CA LYS A 14 9.25 -1.80 -19.59
C LYS A 14 10.59 -2.48 -19.47
N ASP A 15 11.44 -2.21 -20.43
CA ASP A 15 12.82 -2.64 -20.49
C ASP A 15 13.75 -1.41 -20.42
N PHE A 16 14.82 -1.52 -19.65
CA PHE A 16 15.93 -0.58 -19.62
C PHE A 16 17.20 -1.34 -20.00
N ASP A 17 17.64 -1.19 -21.24
CA ASP A 17 18.88 -1.75 -21.77
C ASP A 17 19.04 -3.27 -21.50
N GLY A 18 17.97 -4.04 -21.72
CA GLY A 18 17.93 -5.49 -21.52
C GLY A 18 17.49 -5.95 -20.12
N GLN A 19 17.26 -5.02 -19.18
CA GLN A 19 16.67 -5.31 -17.88
C GLN A 19 15.16 -5.05 -17.90
N ILE A 20 14.37 -6.11 -17.99
CA ILE A 20 12.90 -6.00 -17.96
C ILE A 20 12.42 -5.72 -16.54
N VAL A 21 11.96 -4.49 -16.31
CA VAL A 21 11.46 -3.99 -15.01
C VAL A 21 9.97 -4.23 -14.84
N LEU A 22 9.17 -4.10 -15.92
CA LEU A 22 7.74 -4.45 -15.91
C LEU A 22 7.50 -5.57 -16.92
N LYS A 23 6.82 -6.62 -16.50
CA LYS A 23 6.69 -7.89 -17.23
C LYS A 23 5.23 -8.18 -17.60
N GLY A 24 4.60 -7.26 -18.35
CA GLY A 24 3.23 -7.44 -18.82
C GLY A 24 2.18 -7.12 -17.75
N ILE A 25 2.23 -5.91 -17.18
CA ILE A 25 1.28 -5.48 -16.15
C ILE A 25 -0.12 -5.28 -16.74
N ASN A 26 -1.09 -5.94 -16.13
CA ASN A 26 -2.52 -5.74 -16.36
C ASN A 26 -3.16 -5.29 -15.05
N LEU A 27 -3.85 -4.13 -15.08
CA LEU A 27 -4.46 -3.55 -13.89
C LEU A 27 -5.60 -2.62 -14.31
N ASP A 28 -6.75 -2.75 -13.66
CA ASP A 28 -7.86 -1.82 -13.76
C ASP A 28 -7.94 -0.97 -12.49
N ILE A 29 -8.13 0.34 -12.62
CA ILE A 29 -8.34 1.30 -11.53
C ILE A 29 -9.67 2.00 -11.77
N TYR A 30 -10.48 2.10 -10.72
CA TYR A 30 -11.82 2.66 -10.81
C TYR A 30 -11.87 4.13 -10.36
N GLU A 31 -12.95 4.82 -10.74
CA GLU A 31 -13.15 6.22 -10.32
C GLU A 31 -13.32 6.34 -8.81
N ASN A 32 -12.73 7.40 -8.24
CA ASN A 32 -12.84 7.77 -6.82
C ASN A 32 -12.26 6.73 -5.84
N GLU A 33 -11.36 5.89 -6.31
CA GLU A 33 -10.69 4.84 -5.54
C GLU A 33 -9.33 5.33 -5.01
N PHE A 34 -8.98 4.90 -3.81
CA PHE A 34 -7.63 5.01 -3.28
C PHE A 34 -6.88 3.70 -3.53
N VAL A 35 -6.05 3.67 -4.57
CA VAL A 35 -5.29 2.48 -4.97
C VAL A 35 -3.85 2.61 -4.51
N THR A 36 -3.34 1.60 -3.81
CA THR A 36 -1.94 1.54 -3.43
C THR A 36 -1.18 0.48 -4.22
N LEU A 37 -0.09 0.90 -4.87
CA LEU A 37 0.92 0.01 -5.44
C LEU A 37 1.94 -0.29 -4.33
N LEU A 38 1.90 -1.51 -3.80
CA LEU A 38 2.71 -1.97 -2.68
C LEU A 38 3.74 -3.03 -3.14
N GLY A 39 4.94 -3.03 -2.57
CA GLY A 39 5.95 -4.05 -2.88
C GLY A 39 7.36 -3.61 -2.52
N PRO A 40 8.36 -4.51 -2.57
CA PRO A 40 9.74 -4.20 -2.24
C PRO A 40 10.34 -3.17 -3.19
N SER A 41 11.46 -2.57 -2.77
CA SER A 41 12.22 -1.64 -3.61
C SER A 41 12.66 -2.31 -4.91
N GLY A 42 12.57 -1.58 -6.03
CA GLY A 42 12.96 -2.08 -7.35
C GLY A 42 11.95 -3.00 -8.06
N CYS A 43 10.77 -3.29 -7.49
CA CYS A 43 9.77 -4.15 -8.14
C CYS A 43 8.97 -3.48 -9.28
N GLY A 44 9.19 -2.19 -9.57
CA GLY A 44 8.61 -1.50 -10.72
C GLY A 44 7.48 -0.49 -10.42
N LYS A 45 7.08 -0.26 -9.17
CA LYS A 45 5.98 0.66 -8.77
C LYS A 45 6.15 2.07 -9.32
N THR A 46 7.26 2.74 -8.97
CA THR A 46 7.59 4.09 -9.47
C THR A 46 7.71 4.12 -10.99
N THR A 47 8.20 3.04 -11.62
CA THR A 47 8.26 2.94 -13.08
C THR A 47 6.86 2.94 -13.68
N LEU A 48 5.93 2.14 -13.15
CA LEU A 48 4.54 2.11 -13.59
C LEU A 48 3.86 3.46 -13.40
N LEU A 49 4.08 4.11 -12.23
CA LEU A 49 3.55 5.45 -11.95
C LEU A 49 4.08 6.49 -12.95
N ARG A 50 5.38 6.46 -13.28
CA ARG A 50 6.00 7.39 -14.24
C ARG A 50 5.50 7.17 -15.67
N ILE A 51 5.22 5.94 -16.06
CA ILE A 51 4.61 5.63 -17.37
C ILE A 51 3.19 6.20 -17.41
N LEU A 52 2.38 6.03 -16.35
CA LEU A 52 1.06 6.65 -16.27
C LEU A 52 1.15 8.17 -16.29
N GLY A 53 2.12 8.76 -15.60
CA GLY A 53 2.38 10.20 -15.59
C GLY A 53 2.88 10.76 -16.93
N GLY A 54 3.30 9.90 -17.86
CA GLY A 54 3.88 10.31 -19.15
C GLY A 54 5.33 10.78 -19.07
N PHE A 55 6.04 10.46 -17.98
CA PHE A 55 7.46 10.77 -17.78
C PHE A 55 8.38 9.67 -18.35
N LEU A 56 7.80 8.50 -18.64
CA LEU A 56 8.46 7.36 -19.29
C LEU A 56 7.49 6.74 -20.29
N ASP A 57 8.04 6.21 -21.39
CA ASP A 57 7.27 5.41 -22.34
C ASP A 57 7.37 3.93 -21.98
N ALA A 58 6.26 3.20 -22.14
CA ALA A 58 6.27 1.74 -22.12
C ALA A 58 6.93 1.23 -23.42
N ASN A 59 7.58 0.05 -23.35
CA ASN A 59 8.09 -0.63 -24.54
C ASN A 59 6.96 -1.35 -25.29
N GLU A 60 6.01 -1.91 -24.52
CA GLU A 60 4.84 -2.59 -25.05
C GLU A 60 3.61 -2.30 -24.19
N GLY A 61 2.45 -2.53 -24.79
CA GLY A 61 1.15 -2.39 -24.11
C GLY A 61 0.48 -1.04 -24.36
N ALA A 62 -0.67 -0.84 -23.70
CA ALA A 62 -1.48 0.37 -23.83
C ALA A 62 -1.96 0.84 -22.45
N ILE A 63 -2.18 2.15 -22.32
CA ILE A 63 -2.77 2.77 -21.13
C ILE A 63 -4.04 3.50 -21.57
N ILE A 64 -5.16 2.96 -21.17
CA ILE A 64 -6.47 3.56 -21.44
C ILE A 64 -6.87 4.41 -20.25
N PHE A 65 -7.10 5.68 -20.46
CA PHE A 65 -7.57 6.63 -19.46
C PHE A 65 -8.91 7.22 -19.93
N ASP A 66 -9.96 7.02 -19.15
CA ASP A 66 -11.33 7.43 -19.47
C ASP A 66 -11.74 7.06 -20.91
N GLY A 67 -11.41 5.82 -21.31
CA GLY A 67 -11.72 5.25 -22.64
C GLY A 67 -10.76 5.66 -23.77
N GLN A 68 -9.74 6.48 -23.50
CA GLN A 68 -8.78 6.92 -24.52
C GLN A 68 -7.37 6.39 -24.24
N ASP A 69 -6.66 5.96 -25.28
CA ASP A 69 -5.25 5.60 -25.13
C ASP A 69 -4.39 6.86 -24.94
N ILE A 70 -3.71 6.94 -23.80
CA ILE A 70 -2.86 8.07 -23.44
C ILE A 70 -1.37 7.79 -23.59
N ALA A 71 -0.95 6.65 -24.16
CA ALA A 71 0.45 6.25 -24.25
C ALA A 71 1.33 7.35 -24.89
N LYS A 72 0.81 8.02 -25.93
CA LYS A 72 1.52 9.11 -26.64
C LYS A 72 1.12 10.53 -26.20
N VAL A 73 0.26 10.66 -25.19
CA VAL A 73 -0.15 11.97 -24.69
C VAL A 73 0.92 12.53 -23.75
N PRO A 74 1.46 13.73 -24.00
CA PRO A 74 2.51 14.30 -23.15
C PRO A 74 1.97 14.63 -21.74
N PRO A 75 2.83 14.66 -20.70
CA PRO A 75 2.42 14.81 -19.29
C PRO A 75 1.47 15.99 -19.04
N HIS A 76 1.76 17.17 -19.61
CA HIS A 76 1.01 18.39 -19.40
C HIS A 76 -0.41 18.40 -20.01
N LYS A 77 -0.73 17.41 -20.85
CA LYS A 77 -2.05 17.23 -21.45
C LYS A 77 -2.86 16.10 -20.81
N ARG A 78 -2.26 15.35 -19.88
CA ARG A 78 -2.97 14.31 -19.14
C ARG A 78 -3.78 14.95 -18.00
N GLU A 79 -5.00 14.47 -17.77
CA GLU A 79 -5.88 14.96 -16.67
C GLU A 79 -5.49 14.34 -15.32
N LEU A 80 -4.19 14.26 -15.06
CA LEU A 80 -3.62 13.74 -13.82
C LEU A 80 -2.45 14.62 -13.38
N ASN A 81 -2.20 14.66 -12.06
CA ASN A 81 -1.08 15.37 -11.47
C ASN A 81 -0.24 14.44 -10.61
N THR A 82 1.06 14.77 -10.46
CA THR A 82 2.01 13.95 -9.70
C THR A 82 2.63 14.75 -8.56
N VAL A 83 2.66 14.15 -7.37
CA VAL A 83 3.49 14.59 -6.24
C VAL A 83 4.67 13.65 -6.14
N PHE A 84 5.87 14.17 -6.29
CA PHE A 84 7.12 13.42 -6.24
C PHE A 84 7.61 13.26 -4.79
N GLN A 85 8.42 12.25 -4.51
CA GLN A 85 9.00 11.93 -3.22
C GLN A 85 9.68 13.13 -2.52
N LYS A 86 10.36 14.02 -3.26
CA LYS A 86 10.99 15.24 -2.75
C LYS A 86 10.10 16.49 -2.87
N TYR A 87 8.77 16.32 -3.00
CA TYR A 87 7.75 17.36 -3.13
C TYR A 87 7.93 18.32 -4.32
N ALA A 88 9.14 18.54 -4.80
CA ALA A 88 9.51 19.43 -5.93
C ALA A 88 8.88 20.83 -5.83
N LEU A 89 8.80 21.40 -4.63
CA LEU A 89 8.36 22.78 -4.43
C LEU A 89 9.35 23.77 -5.04
N PHE A 90 8.85 24.92 -5.49
CA PHE A 90 9.69 26.01 -5.98
C PHE A 90 10.24 26.80 -4.77
N PRO A 91 11.54 26.69 -4.44
CA PRO A 91 12.08 27.22 -3.18
C PRO A 91 12.13 28.76 -3.14
N HIS A 92 12.08 29.40 -4.29
CA HIS A 92 12.10 30.88 -4.44
C HIS A 92 10.69 31.49 -4.44
N MET A 93 9.64 30.66 -4.25
CA MET A 93 8.24 31.08 -4.25
C MET A 93 7.63 30.93 -2.86
N SER A 94 6.63 31.78 -2.56
CA SER A 94 5.79 31.62 -1.37
C SER A 94 4.86 30.39 -1.48
N VAL A 95 4.17 30.05 -0.40
CA VAL A 95 3.13 29.01 -0.37
C VAL A 95 2.05 29.33 -1.42
N TYR A 96 1.52 30.56 -1.40
CA TYR A 96 0.53 31.01 -2.38
C TYR A 96 1.03 30.84 -3.82
N GLN A 97 2.26 31.28 -4.09
CA GLN A 97 2.83 31.24 -5.43
C GLN A 97 3.03 29.81 -5.92
N ASN A 98 3.44 28.89 -5.04
CA ASN A 98 3.55 27.46 -5.36
C ASN A 98 2.19 26.89 -5.76
N ILE A 99 1.15 27.09 -4.96
CA ILE A 99 -0.20 26.58 -5.24
C ILE A 99 -0.77 27.23 -6.52
N ALA A 100 -0.64 28.54 -6.67
CA ALA A 100 -1.16 29.30 -7.81
C ALA A 100 -0.46 28.98 -9.15
N PHE A 101 0.70 28.32 -9.12
CA PHE A 101 1.57 28.21 -10.29
C PHE A 101 0.88 27.58 -11.51
N GLY A 102 0.20 26.44 -11.34
CA GLY A 102 -0.52 25.77 -12.43
C GLY A 102 -1.67 26.59 -12.99
N LEU A 103 -2.41 27.31 -12.12
CA LEU A 103 -3.52 28.17 -12.53
C LEU A 103 -3.04 29.39 -13.35
N LYS A 104 -1.86 29.94 -12.98
CA LYS A 104 -1.23 31.05 -13.74
C LYS A 104 -0.81 30.60 -15.13
N ILE A 105 -0.24 29.38 -15.27
CA ILE A 105 0.12 28.80 -16.58
C ILE A 105 -1.13 28.64 -17.47
N ARG A 106 -2.26 28.26 -16.86
CA ARG A 106 -3.56 28.16 -17.55
C ARG A 106 -4.19 29.52 -17.85
N LYS A 107 -3.53 30.64 -17.48
CA LYS A 107 -3.98 32.03 -17.70
C LYS A 107 -5.35 32.33 -17.09
N MET A 108 -5.67 31.73 -15.95
CA MET A 108 -6.91 32.01 -15.22
C MET A 108 -6.91 33.44 -14.63
N GLY A 109 -8.11 34.02 -14.46
CA GLY A 109 -8.28 35.37 -13.88
C GLY A 109 -7.76 35.40 -12.43
N LYS A 110 -7.24 36.57 -12.02
CA LYS A 110 -6.66 36.78 -10.68
C LYS A 110 -7.62 36.41 -9.55
N ASP A 111 -8.86 36.84 -9.62
CA ASP A 111 -9.89 36.61 -8.61
C ASP A 111 -10.19 35.09 -8.46
N VAL A 112 -10.22 34.37 -9.59
CA VAL A 112 -10.43 32.91 -9.61
C VAL A 112 -9.24 32.18 -8.99
N ILE A 113 -8.02 32.65 -9.31
CA ILE A 113 -6.79 32.08 -8.72
C ILE A 113 -6.81 32.26 -7.20
N GLU A 114 -7.10 33.47 -6.72
CA GLU A 114 -7.17 33.78 -5.30
C GLU A 114 -8.18 32.89 -4.59
N GLN A 115 -9.42 32.83 -5.10
CA GLN A 115 -10.47 31.98 -4.55
C GLN A 115 -10.04 30.49 -4.44
N LYS A 116 -9.47 29.94 -5.52
CA LYS A 116 -9.03 28.52 -5.54
C LYS A 116 -7.88 28.27 -4.58
N VAL A 117 -6.90 29.17 -4.52
CA VAL A 117 -5.74 29.04 -3.63
C VAL A 117 -6.17 29.13 -2.17
N MET A 118 -7.02 30.12 -1.80
CA MET A 118 -7.51 30.27 -0.43
C MET A 118 -8.35 29.06 0.00
N LYS A 119 -9.19 28.52 -0.92
CA LYS A 119 -9.91 27.27 -0.66
C LYS A 119 -8.95 26.09 -0.39
N MET A 120 -7.86 25.97 -1.16
CA MET A 120 -6.86 24.92 -0.95
C MET A 120 -6.12 25.10 0.38
N LEU A 121 -5.71 26.33 0.73
CA LEU A 121 -5.04 26.62 1.99
C LEU A 121 -5.90 26.24 3.19
N LYS A 122 -7.19 26.54 3.14
CA LYS A 122 -8.16 26.10 4.15
C LYS A 122 -8.26 24.58 4.21
N LEU A 123 -8.35 23.92 3.07
CA LEU A 123 -8.47 22.46 2.97
C LEU A 123 -7.29 21.73 3.61
N ILE A 124 -6.05 22.25 3.43
CA ILE A 124 -4.82 21.66 3.97
C ILE A 124 -4.41 22.22 5.34
N GLY A 125 -5.23 23.07 5.97
CA GLY A 125 -4.98 23.65 7.29
C GLY A 125 -3.76 24.58 7.35
N LEU A 126 -3.51 25.36 6.30
CA LEU A 126 -2.40 26.32 6.19
C LEU A 126 -2.89 27.76 5.92
N GLU A 127 -4.07 28.12 6.42
CA GLU A 127 -4.57 29.52 6.41
C GLU A 127 -3.58 30.43 7.16
N GLY A 128 -3.28 31.61 6.60
CA GLY A 128 -2.30 32.55 7.16
C GLY A 128 -0.84 32.25 6.82
N TYR A 129 -0.58 31.24 5.96
CA TYR A 129 0.77 30.89 5.50
C TYR A 129 1.05 31.35 4.06
N GLU A 130 0.16 32.12 3.45
CA GLU A 130 0.17 32.48 2.03
C GLU A 130 1.50 33.07 1.58
N ASP A 131 2.03 34.01 2.36
CA ASP A 131 3.25 34.76 2.03
C ASP A 131 4.53 34.10 2.54
N LYS A 132 4.43 33.03 3.34
CA LYS A 132 5.61 32.33 3.85
C LYS A 132 6.37 31.65 2.73
N ASN A 133 7.71 31.72 2.80
CA ASN A 133 8.55 30.96 1.91
C ASN A 133 8.46 29.45 2.27
N VAL A 134 8.35 28.61 1.26
CA VAL A 134 8.18 27.15 1.46
C VAL A 134 9.38 26.48 2.14
N THR A 135 10.56 27.08 2.07
CA THR A 135 11.77 26.58 2.73
C THR A 135 11.74 26.72 4.26
N LEU A 136 10.88 27.57 4.79
CA LEU A 136 10.69 27.79 6.23
C LEU A 136 9.62 26.85 6.84
N LEU A 137 9.02 25.98 6.03
CA LEU A 137 7.99 25.05 6.46
C LEU A 137 8.59 23.74 6.95
N SER A 138 7.88 23.08 7.87
CA SER A 138 8.21 21.67 8.24
C SER A 138 7.95 20.72 7.05
N GLY A 139 8.54 19.52 7.08
CA GLY A 139 8.37 18.52 6.02
C GLY A 139 6.89 18.21 5.71
N GLY A 140 6.07 18.02 6.74
CA GLY A 140 4.63 17.81 6.56
C GLY A 140 3.89 19.01 5.98
N GLN A 141 4.28 20.24 6.36
CA GLN A 141 3.71 21.45 5.75
C GLN A 141 4.12 21.58 4.28
N GLN A 142 5.39 21.28 3.94
CA GLN A 142 5.85 21.29 2.56
C GLN A 142 5.08 20.25 1.71
N GLN A 143 4.86 19.07 2.27
CA GLN A 143 4.05 18.03 1.62
C GLN A 143 2.62 18.49 1.35
N ARG A 144 1.95 19.08 2.35
CA ARG A 144 0.59 19.64 2.19
C ARG A 144 0.55 20.70 1.08
N VAL A 145 1.54 21.58 1.00
CA VAL A 145 1.65 22.56 -0.10
C VAL A 145 1.81 21.87 -1.45
N ALA A 146 2.62 20.81 -1.55
CA ALA A 146 2.80 20.06 -2.79
C ALA A 146 1.51 19.37 -3.25
N ILE A 147 0.77 18.80 -2.31
CA ILE A 147 -0.55 18.20 -2.55
C ILE A 147 -1.54 19.26 -3.02
N ALA A 148 -1.63 20.41 -2.31
CA ALA A 148 -2.50 21.50 -2.69
C ALA A 148 -2.19 22.06 -4.08
N ARG A 149 -0.89 22.18 -4.43
CA ARG A 149 -0.45 22.60 -5.77
C ARG A 149 -0.91 21.61 -6.85
N ALA A 150 -0.92 20.33 -6.54
CA ALA A 150 -1.42 19.32 -7.45
C ALA A 150 -2.95 19.33 -7.56
N LEU A 151 -3.65 19.45 -6.42
CA LEU A 151 -5.12 19.40 -6.33
C LEU A 151 -5.82 20.64 -6.86
N VAL A 152 -5.21 21.85 -6.75
CA VAL A 152 -5.83 23.11 -7.17
C VAL A 152 -6.22 23.13 -8.65
N ASN A 153 -5.60 22.28 -9.45
CA ASN A 153 -5.91 22.10 -10.88
C ASN A 153 -7.11 21.18 -11.13
N GLU A 154 -7.71 20.62 -10.07
CA GLU A 154 -8.85 19.69 -10.13
C GLU A 154 -8.60 18.51 -11.08
N PRO A 155 -7.52 17.73 -10.88
CA PRO A 155 -7.24 16.58 -11.74
C PRO A 155 -8.23 15.44 -11.45
N LYS A 156 -8.46 14.54 -12.41
CA LYS A 156 -9.23 13.30 -12.17
C LYS A 156 -8.44 12.29 -11.33
N VAL A 157 -7.10 12.35 -11.42
CA VAL A 157 -6.20 11.42 -10.71
C VAL A 157 -5.02 12.16 -10.09
N LEU A 158 -4.71 11.82 -8.84
CA LEU A 158 -3.49 12.24 -8.16
C LEU A 158 -2.53 11.05 -8.01
N LEU A 159 -1.33 11.20 -8.55
CA LEU A 159 -0.24 10.24 -8.43
C LEU A 159 0.69 10.67 -7.28
N LEU A 160 0.98 9.75 -6.36
CA LEU A 160 1.77 9.98 -5.15
C LEU A 160 2.92 8.97 -5.10
N ASP A 161 4.16 9.42 -5.30
CA ASP A 161 5.37 8.57 -5.32
C ASP A 161 6.09 8.66 -3.96
N GLU A 162 5.84 7.70 -3.07
CA GLU A 162 6.39 7.59 -1.71
C GLU A 162 6.33 8.92 -0.91
N PRO A 163 5.18 9.60 -0.83
CA PRO A 163 5.12 10.96 -0.31
C PRO A 163 5.39 11.06 1.18
N LEU A 164 5.19 9.97 1.97
CA LEU A 164 5.34 9.97 3.42
C LEU A 164 6.72 9.48 3.90
N GLY A 165 7.55 8.97 3.01
CA GLY A 165 8.82 8.31 3.36
C GLY A 165 9.84 9.17 4.11
N ALA A 166 9.76 10.51 4.00
CA ALA A 166 10.67 11.43 4.67
C ALA A 166 10.16 11.98 6.02
N LEU A 167 8.96 11.54 6.48
CA LEU A 167 8.34 12.03 7.71
C LEU A 167 8.62 11.11 8.89
N ASP A 168 8.68 11.71 10.10
CA ASP A 168 8.69 10.95 11.35
C ASP A 168 7.36 10.19 11.54
N LEU A 169 7.37 9.17 12.41
CA LEU A 169 6.24 8.26 12.60
C LEU A 169 4.93 8.97 12.98
N LYS A 170 4.99 9.96 13.89
CA LYS A 170 3.79 10.67 14.34
C LYS A 170 3.18 11.50 13.22
N LEU A 171 4.00 12.29 12.55
CA LEU A 171 3.58 13.13 11.44
C LEU A 171 3.09 12.29 10.25
N ARG A 172 3.72 11.11 10.02
CA ARG A 172 3.29 10.16 8.99
C ARG A 172 1.86 9.69 9.24
N LYS A 173 1.52 9.25 10.46
CA LYS A 173 0.15 8.83 10.83
C LYS A 173 -0.88 9.95 10.68
N GLU A 174 -0.54 11.16 11.07
CA GLU A 174 -1.40 12.33 10.86
C GLU A 174 -1.66 12.57 9.37
N MET A 175 -0.62 12.48 8.54
CA MET A 175 -0.72 12.69 7.10
C MET A 175 -1.45 11.56 6.35
N GLN A 176 -1.40 10.32 6.82
CA GLN A 176 -2.21 9.22 6.28
C GLN A 176 -3.70 9.52 6.39
N LEU A 177 -4.16 9.93 7.58
CA LEU A 177 -5.55 10.31 7.81
C LEU A 177 -5.97 11.51 6.95
N GLU A 178 -5.07 12.49 6.83
CA GLU A 178 -5.30 13.69 6.03
C GLU A 178 -5.44 13.36 4.53
N LEU A 179 -4.56 12.49 3.98
CA LEU A 179 -4.64 12.06 2.59
C LEU A 179 -5.96 11.34 2.29
N LYS A 180 -6.38 10.43 3.16
CA LYS A 180 -7.67 9.71 3.01
C LYS A 180 -8.85 10.66 3.08
N ARG A 181 -8.81 11.66 4.00
CA ARG A 181 -9.82 12.72 4.09
C ARG A 181 -9.87 13.55 2.80
N LEU A 182 -8.72 14.02 2.31
CA LEU A 182 -8.62 14.84 1.09
C LEU A 182 -9.16 14.08 -0.13
N GLN A 183 -8.83 12.81 -0.28
CA GLN A 183 -9.31 11.97 -1.38
C GLN A 183 -10.85 11.90 -1.38
N ARG A 184 -11.46 11.66 -0.21
CA ARG A 184 -12.92 11.61 -0.06
C ARG A 184 -13.60 12.96 -0.32
N GLU A 185 -13.07 14.04 0.26
CA GLU A 185 -13.65 15.39 0.11
C GLU A 185 -13.56 15.92 -1.32
N MET A 186 -12.48 15.58 -2.04
CA MET A 186 -12.28 15.98 -3.42
C MET A 186 -12.95 15.05 -4.43
N ASN A 187 -13.34 13.85 -4.01
CA ASN A 187 -13.96 12.81 -4.84
C ASN A 187 -13.11 12.52 -6.10
N ILE A 188 -11.81 12.27 -5.92
CA ILE A 188 -10.85 11.98 -6.98
C ILE A 188 -10.15 10.64 -6.74
N THR A 189 -9.56 10.06 -7.79
CA THR A 189 -8.79 8.82 -7.69
C THR A 189 -7.36 9.11 -7.24
N PHE A 190 -6.89 8.40 -6.22
CA PHE A 190 -5.50 8.43 -5.78
C PHE A 190 -4.78 7.16 -6.21
N ILE A 191 -3.57 7.30 -6.76
CA ILE A 191 -2.65 6.19 -6.97
C ILE A 191 -1.41 6.46 -6.13
N TYR A 192 -1.24 5.65 -5.12
CA TYR A 192 -0.23 5.80 -4.09
C TYR A 192 0.83 4.71 -4.23
N VAL A 193 2.09 5.09 -4.21
CA VAL A 193 3.22 4.16 -4.21
C VAL A 193 3.87 4.16 -2.84
N THR A 194 4.03 2.98 -2.27
CA THR A 194 4.76 2.79 -1.02
C THR A 194 5.42 1.41 -0.95
N HIS A 195 6.33 1.25 -0.02
CA HIS A 195 6.84 -0.04 0.44
C HIS A 195 6.41 -0.34 1.89
N ASP A 196 5.67 0.58 2.52
CA ASP A 196 5.17 0.47 3.89
C ASP A 196 3.79 -0.22 3.88
N GLN A 197 3.71 -1.33 4.60
CA GLN A 197 2.52 -2.18 4.67
C GLN A 197 1.41 -1.48 5.47
N GLU A 198 1.76 -0.79 6.59
CA GLU A 198 0.79 -0.06 7.42
C GLU A 198 0.08 1.02 6.61
N GLU A 199 0.82 1.76 5.76
CA GLU A 199 0.25 2.75 4.85
C GLU A 199 -0.75 2.12 3.88
N ALA A 200 -0.37 1.00 3.25
CA ALA A 200 -1.23 0.33 2.28
C ALA A 200 -2.51 -0.22 2.92
N LEU A 201 -2.40 -0.88 4.07
CA LEU A 201 -3.54 -1.49 4.76
C LEU A 201 -4.50 -0.45 5.36
N THR A 202 -4.00 0.72 5.81
CA THR A 202 -4.83 1.73 6.48
C THR A 202 -5.53 2.71 5.54
N MET A 203 -4.92 3.03 4.41
CA MET A 203 -5.43 4.09 3.53
C MET A 203 -6.20 3.58 2.32
N SER A 204 -5.90 2.38 1.83
CA SER A 204 -6.37 1.94 0.51
C SER A 204 -7.82 1.43 0.52
N ASP A 205 -8.47 1.58 -0.60
CA ASP A 205 -9.66 0.82 -0.96
C ASP A 205 -9.23 -0.46 -1.70
N THR A 206 -8.18 -0.36 -2.53
CA THR A 206 -7.56 -1.49 -3.25
C THR A 206 -6.03 -1.46 -3.10
N VAL A 207 -5.46 -2.61 -2.75
CA VAL A 207 -4.01 -2.83 -2.70
C VAL A 207 -3.59 -3.70 -3.88
N VAL A 208 -2.55 -3.26 -4.60
CA VAL A 208 -1.91 -3.98 -5.69
C VAL A 208 -0.52 -4.39 -5.22
N VAL A 209 -0.33 -5.65 -4.85
CA VAL A 209 0.96 -6.17 -4.42
C VAL A 209 1.80 -6.52 -5.64
N MET A 210 2.99 -5.92 -5.73
CA MET A 210 3.93 -6.10 -6.85
C MET A 210 5.24 -6.73 -6.39
N ASN A 211 5.76 -7.66 -7.17
CA ASN A 211 7.09 -8.23 -6.98
C ASN A 211 7.72 -8.64 -8.30
N GLY A 212 9.03 -8.39 -8.47
CA GLY A 212 9.81 -8.81 -9.62
C GLY A 212 9.25 -8.36 -10.98
N GLY A 213 8.57 -7.19 -11.00
CA GLY A 213 7.96 -6.63 -12.22
C GLY A 213 6.60 -7.22 -12.58
N LYS A 214 5.95 -7.95 -11.68
CA LYS A 214 4.62 -8.55 -11.87
C LYS A 214 3.68 -8.14 -10.75
N VAL A 215 2.38 -8.14 -11.02
CA VAL A 215 1.33 -8.08 -10.00
C VAL A 215 1.20 -9.48 -9.40
N GLN A 216 1.30 -9.58 -8.08
CA GLN A 216 1.15 -10.82 -7.32
C GLN A 216 -0.30 -11.03 -6.89
N GLN A 217 -0.92 -9.97 -6.35
CA GLN A 217 -2.31 -9.98 -5.91
C GLN A 217 -2.92 -8.58 -6.00
N ILE A 218 -4.21 -8.52 -6.23
CA ILE A 218 -5.05 -7.32 -6.14
C ILE A 218 -6.24 -7.69 -5.26
N GLY A 219 -6.57 -6.84 -4.29
CA GLY A 219 -7.70 -7.04 -3.39
C GLY A 219 -7.88 -5.88 -2.43
N THR A 220 -8.89 -5.97 -1.58
CA THR A 220 -9.03 -5.07 -0.43
C THR A 220 -7.88 -5.28 0.56
N PRO A 221 -7.62 -4.36 1.48
CA PRO A 221 -6.66 -4.58 2.57
C PRO A 221 -6.90 -5.89 3.32
N GLU A 222 -8.16 -6.18 3.64
CA GLU A 222 -8.58 -7.40 4.34
C GLU A 222 -8.30 -8.66 3.51
N ASP A 223 -8.61 -8.66 2.19
CA ASP A 223 -8.33 -9.80 1.30
C ASP A 223 -6.82 -10.07 1.19
N ILE A 224 -6.01 -9.02 1.12
CA ILE A 224 -4.56 -9.15 0.98
C ILE A 224 -3.93 -9.72 2.25
N TYR A 225 -4.44 -9.34 3.43
CA TYR A 225 -3.94 -9.81 4.73
C TYR A 225 -4.43 -11.21 5.08
N ASN A 226 -5.73 -11.46 4.94
CA ASN A 226 -6.37 -12.69 5.40
C ASN A 226 -6.30 -13.82 4.36
N GLU A 227 -6.34 -13.51 3.06
CA GLU A 227 -6.37 -14.49 1.97
C GLU A 227 -5.20 -14.28 0.99
N PRO A 228 -3.93 -14.39 1.43
CA PRO A 228 -2.77 -14.20 0.56
C PRO A 228 -2.71 -15.31 -0.50
N LYS A 229 -2.56 -14.93 -1.78
CA LYS A 229 -2.54 -15.89 -2.90
C LYS A 229 -1.27 -16.74 -3.00
N ASN A 230 -0.22 -16.36 -2.33
CA ASN A 230 1.05 -17.09 -2.30
C ASN A 230 1.88 -16.68 -1.08
N ALA A 231 2.89 -17.49 -0.76
CA ALA A 231 3.79 -17.28 0.37
C ALA A 231 4.49 -15.91 0.37
N PHE A 232 4.83 -15.38 -0.82
CA PHE A 232 5.43 -14.05 -0.91
C PHE A 232 4.47 -12.97 -0.39
N VAL A 233 3.19 -13.02 -0.76
CA VAL A 233 2.21 -12.02 -0.29
C VAL A 233 2.00 -12.17 1.22
N ALA A 234 1.88 -13.39 1.72
CA ALA A 234 1.72 -13.67 3.15
C ALA A 234 2.86 -13.07 3.98
N ASP A 235 4.09 -13.38 3.61
CA ASP A 235 5.32 -12.94 4.30
C ASP A 235 5.58 -11.43 4.12
N PHE A 236 5.26 -10.89 2.95
CA PHE A 236 5.48 -9.48 2.66
C PHE A 236 4.47 -8.55 3.36
N ILE A 237 3.24 -8.98 3.65
CA ILE A 237 2.17 -8.12 4.21
C ILE A 237 2.19 -8.08 5.73
N GLY A 238 2.76 -9.07 6.36
CA GLY A 238 2.85 -9.17 7.83
C GLY A 238 3.61 -10.41 8.22
N ASP A 239 4.02 -10.46 9.46
CA ASP A 239 4.67 -11.63 10.00
C ASP A 239 3.78 -12.87 9.82
N SER A 240 4.39 -14.00 9.46
CA SER A 240 3.64 -15.22 9.14
C SER A 240 4.43 -16.46 9.48
N ASN A 241 3.76 -17.44 10.05
CA ASN A 241 4.27 -18.81 10.09
C ASN A 241 3.78 -19.53 8.83
N ILE A 242 4.67 -19.79 7.88
CA ILE A 242 4.32 -20.47 6.62
C ILE A 242 4.84 -21.92 6.72
N VAL A 243 3.93 -22.87 6.74
CA VAL A 243 4.24 -24.30 6.92
C VAL A 243 3.75 -25.12 5.74
N ASP A 244 4.51 -26.16 5.37
CA ASP A 244 4.04 -27.12 4.38
C ASP A 244 2.99 -28.03 5.02
N GLY A 245 1.89 -28.25 4.31
CA GLY A 245 0.76 -29.04 4.77
C GLY A 245 0.07 -29.80 3.65
N VAL A 246 -0.93 -30.58 4.01
CA VAL A 246 -1.76 -31.34 3.07
C VAL A 246 -3.22 -31.06 3.33
N MET A 247 -3.91 -30.57 2.32
CA MET A 247 -5.37 -30.42 2.33
C MET A 247 -6.01 -31.78 2.05
N HIS A 248 -6.56 -32.41 3.07
CA HIS A 248 -7.18 -33.73 2.92
C HIS A 248 -8.53 -33.66 2.20
N LYS A 249 -9.30 -32.65 2.51
CA LYS A 249 -10.62 -32.31 1.94
C LYS A 249 -10.96 -30.87 2.33
N ASP A 250 -12.03 -30.34 1.80
CA ASP A 250 -12.57 -29.05 2.23
C ASP A 250 -12.70 -29.00 3.75
N PHE A 251 -12.25 -27.92 4.35
CA PHE A 251 -12.28 -27.63 5.80
C PHE A 251 -11.39 -28.52 6.67
N LEU A 252 -10.39 -29.23 6.08
CA LEU A 252 -9.47 -30.07 6.86
C LEU A 252 -8.07 -30.06 6.25
N VAL A 253 -7.10 -29.50 6.95
CA VAL A 253 -5.69 -29.42 6.57
C VAL A 253 -4.83 -30.08 7.64
N SER A 254 -3.76 -30.78 7.27
CA SER A 254 -2.75 -31.25 8.22
C SER A 254 -1.43 -30.56 7.99
N PHE A 255 -0.77 -30.19 9.08
CA PHE A 255 0.61 -29.73 9.12
C PHE A 255 1.21 -30.04 10.50
N SER A 256 2.55 -30.09 10.60
CA SER A 256 3.24 -30.47 11.85
C SER A 256 2.64 -31.74 12.50
N GLY A 257 2.27 -32.73 11.68
CA GLY A 257 1.75 -34.02 12.15
C GLY A 257 0.35 -34.00 12.80
N VAL A 258 -0.35 -32.87 12.76
CA VAL A 258 -1.68 -32.66 13.37
C VAL A 258 -2.69 -32.21 12.33
N ASP A 259 -3.96 -32.65 12.50
CA ASP A 259 -5.09 -32.24 11.67
C ASP A 259 -5.76 -30.98 12.29
N PHE A 260 -5.95 -29.97 11.46
CA PHE A 260 -6.61 -28.71 11.83
C PHE A 260 -7.87 -28.50 10.98
N PRO A 261 -9.00 -28.09 11.62
CA PRO A 261 -10.12 -27.56 10.89
C PRO A 261 -9.70 -26.21 10.25
N CYS A 262 -10.16 -25.93 9.03
CA CYS A 262 -9.95 -24.65 8.34
C CYS A 262 -11.23 -24.20 7.64
N VAL A 263 -11.24 -22.96 7.11
CA VAL A 263 -12.38 -22.42 6.34
C VAL A 263 -12.23 -22.63 4.83
N ASP A 264 -11.08 -23.08 4.40
CA ASP A 264 -10.71 -23.21 3.00
C ASP A 264 -11.43 -24.37 2.30
N ARG A 265 -11.72 -24.17 1.01
CA ARG A 265 -12.42 -25.12 0.15
C ARG A 265 -11.98 -25.01 -1.30
N GLY A 266 -12.31 -26.03 -2.08
CA GLY A 266 -12.05 -26.03 -3.53
C GLY A 266 -10.67 -26.56 -3.89
N PHE A 267 -9.94 -27.16 -2.94
CA PHE A 267 -8.69 -27.86 -3.18
C PHE A 267 -8.93 -29.30 -3.65
N ALA A 268 -7.96 -29.85 -4.38
CA ALA A 268 -8.00 -31.27 -4.68
C ALA A 268 -7.74 -32.07 -3.40
N ARG A 269 -8.31 -33.30 -3.35
CA ARG A 269 -8.06 -34.20 -2.22
C ARG A 269 -6.57 -34.55 -2.13
N GLU A 270 -6.03 -34.54 -0.90
CA GLU A 270 -4.59 -34.80 -0.62
C GLU A 270 -3.66 -33.85 -1.36
N GLN A 271 -4.08 -32.59 -1.54
CA GLN A 271 -3.28 -31.58 -2.20
C GLN A 271 -2.22 -31.03 -1.26
N SER A 272 -0.96 -31.02 -1.69
CA SER A 272 0.12 -30.29 -0.99
C SER A 272 -0.14 -28.79 -1.07
N VAL A 273 -0.09 -28.13 0.08
CA VAL A 273 -0.34 -26.68 0.23
C VAL A 273 0.71 -26.05 1.15
N GLN A 274 0.82 -24.72 1.08
CA GLN A 274 1.47 -23.94 2.11
C GLN A 274 0.37 -23.30 2.98
N VAL A 275 0.41 -23.61 4.26
CA VAL A 275 -0.51 -23.08 5.27
C VAL A 275 0.11 -21.83 5.87
N VAL A 276 -0.66 -20.75 5.94
CA VAL A 276 -0.26 -19.50 6.57
C VAL A 276 -1.00 -19.40 7.90
N VAL A 277 -0.23 -19.25 8.99
CA VAL A 277 -0.78 -19.01 10.33
C VAL A 277 -0.22 -17.68 10.83
N ARG A 278 -1.10 -16.73 11.10
CA ARG A 278 -0.68 -15.44 11.63
C ARG A 278 -0.23 -15.57 13.08
N PRO A 279 0.82 -14.84 13.52
CA PRO A 279 1.31 -14.92 14.90
C PRO A 279 0.25 -14.60 15.97
N GLU A 280 -0.68 -13.69 15.66
CA GLU A 280 -1.79 -13.28 16.54
C GLU A 280 -2.93 -14.31 16.62
N ASP A 281 -3.03 -15.23 15.67
CA ASP A 281 -4.06 -16.28 15.64
C ASP A 281 -3.66 -17.52 16.44
N ILE A 282 -2.44 -17.51 16.99
CA ILE A 282 -1.95 -18.58 17.86
C ILE A 282 -2.25 -18.25 19.33
N GLU A 283 -3.19 -18.97 19.90
CA GLU A 283 -3.50 -18.84 21.33
C GLU A 283 -2.52 -19.65 22.19
N VAL A 284 -1.90 -18.99 23.16
CA VAL A 284 -1.03 -19.62 24.15
C VAL A 284 -1.87 -20.25 25.25
N VAL A 285 -1.84 -21.57 25.37
CA VAL A 285 -2.60 -22.37 26.34
C VAL A 285 -1.65 -23.26 27.16
N SER A 286 -2.22 -24.05 28.08
CA SER A 286 -1.42 -25.08 28.77
C SER A 286 -0.97 -26.18 27.80
N PRO A 287 0.18 -26.84 28.00
CA PRO A 287 0.65 -27.90 27.10
C PRO A 287 -0.35 -29.04 26.84
N VAL A 288 -1.27 -29.30 27.78
CA VAL A 288 -2.29 -30.35 27.66
C VAL A 288 -3.46 -29.92 26.77
N GLU A 289 -3.69 -28.62 26.63
CA GLU A 289 -4.81 -28.05 25.85
C GLU A 289 -4.37 -27.61 24.43
N GLY A 290 -3.06 -27.58 24.18
CA GLY A 290 -2.51 -27.19 22.87
C GLY A 290 -2.64 -28.30 21.84
N GLN A 291 -2.84 -27.93 20.58
CA GLN A 291 -2.72 -28.85 19.44
C GLN A 291 -1.25 -29.12 19.12
N LEU A 292 -0.40 -28.11 19.29
CA LEU A 292 1.05 -28.20 19.22
C LEU A 292 1.66 -27.83 20.57
N VAL A 293 2.82 -28.38 20.90
CA VAL A 293 3.55 -28.10 22.14
C VAL A 293 4.96 -27.68 21.80
N GLY A 294 5.40 -26.54 22.31
CA GLY A 294 6.73 -26.00 22.03
C GLY A 294 7.39 -25.39 23.27
N VAL A 295 8.68 -25.11 23.14
CA VAL A 295 9.50 -24.46 24.17
C VAL A 295 9.78 -23.01 23.73
N VAL A 296 9.51 -22.07 24.60
CA VAL A 296 9.77 -20.64 24.36
C VAL A 296 11.28 -20.39 24.38
N ASN A 297 11.84 -19.95 23.25
CA ASN A 297 13.25 -19.63 23.13
C ASN A 297 13.54 -18.16 23.51
N ASP A 298 12.70 -17.23 23.03
CA ASP A 298 12.86 -15.80 23.25
C ASP A 298 11.52 -15.09 23.41
N VAL A 299 11.52 -13.95 24.14
CA VAL A 299 10.33 -13.12 24.39
C VAL A 299 10.72 -11.65 24.32
N ILE A 300 10.12 -10.94 23.37
CA ILE A 300 10.41 -9.52 23.11
C ILE A 300 9.15 -8.70 23.37
N PHE A 301 9.23 -7.69 24.24
CA PHE A 301 8.12 -6.77 24.48
C PHE A 301 8.04 -5.70 23.37
N LYS A 302 6.94 -5.66 22.64
CA LYS A 302 6.67 -4.71 21.55
C LYS A 302 5.71 -3.56 21.93
N GLY A 303 5.42 -3.39 23.22
CA GLY A 303 4.52 -2.36 23.75
C GLY A 303 3.09 -2.85 23.95
N VAL A 304 2.40 -3.29 22.91
CA VAL A 304 1.01 -3.78 22.97
C VAL A 304 0.90 -5.30 23.11
N HIS A 305 1.92 -6.04 22.71
CA HIS A 305 2.01 -7.49 22.80
C HIS A 305 3.45 -7.92 23.08
N PHE A 306 3.62 -9.19 23.39
CA PHE A 306 4.90 -9.89 23.41
C PHE A 306 5.02 -10.68 22.13
N GLU A 307 6.17 -10.56 21.45
CA GLU A 307 6.61 -11.39 20.34
C GLU A 307 7.42 -12.54 20.93
N MET A 308 7.00 -13.76 20.70
CA MET A 308 7.60 -14.96 21.25
C MET A 308 8.09 -15.88 20.12
N HIS A 309 9.33 -16.34 20.24
CA HIS A 309 9.91 -17.36 19.39
C HIS A 309 9.82 -18.70 20.09
N VAL A 310 9.07 -19.64 19.52
CA VAL A 310 8.75 -20.94 20.14
C VAL A 310 9.24 -22.06 19.25
N GLU A 311 10.11 -22.91 19.77
CA GLU A 311 10.60 -24.11 19.10
C GLU A 311 9.59 -25.24 19.25
N CYS A 312 9.06 -25.75 18.13
CA CYS A 312 8.16 -26.89 18.11
C CYS A 312 8.53 -27.82 16.94
N GLU A 313 8.84 -29.08 17.22
CA GLU A 313 9.18 -30.12 16.22
C GLU A 313 10.31 -29.73 15.26
N GLY A 314 11.34 -29.05 15.76
CA GLY A 314 12.51 -28.63 14.97
C GLY A 314 12.24 -27.41 14.09
N ARG A 315 11.14 -26.69 14.36
CA ARG A 315 10.76 -25.47 13.67
C ARG A 315 10.49 -24.34 14.66
N GLU A 316 10.91 -23.13 14.31
CA GLU A 316 10.57 -21.92 15.04
C GLU A 316 9.21 -21.39 14.61
N TRP A 317 8.37 -21.08 15.60
CA TRP A 317 7.08 -20.43 15.47
C TRP A 317 7.15 -19.03 16.07
N LEU A 318 6.61 -18.07 15.37
CA LEU A 318 6.43 -16.71 15.85
C LEU A 318 5.00 -16.56 16.40
N ILE A 319 4.88 -16.04 17.62
CA ILE A 319 3.58 -15.85 18.31
C ILE A 319 3.48 -14.41 18.82
N HIS A 320 2.35 -13.77 18.60
CA HIS A 320 1.99 -12.50 19.22
C HIS A 320 0.95 -12.72 20.30
N SER A 321 1.28 -12.38 21.54
CA SER A 321 0.37 -12.60 22.68
C SER A 321 0.43 -11.45 23.67
N THR A 322 -0.71 -11.14 24.29
CA THR A 322 -0.76 -10.21 25.43
C THR A 322 -0.29 -10.85 26.73
N ARG A 323 -0.18 -12.18 26.77
CA ARG A 323 0.38 -12.94 27.89
C ARG A 323 1.88 -13.10 27.72
N ALA A 324 2.65 -12.74 28.72
CA ALA A 324 4.09 -13.03 28.76
C ALA A 324 4.32 -14.48 29.19
N CYS A 325 5.26 -15.14 28.49
CA CYS A 325 5.87 -16.40 28.93
C CYS A 325 7.32 -16.16 29.29
N THR A 326 7.99 -17.15 29.87
CA THR A 326 9.42 -17.07 30.17
C THR A 326 10.24 -17.94 29.23
N PRO A 327 11.43 -17.52 28.79
CA PRO A 327 12.33 -18.41 28.04
C PRO A 327 12.57 -19.71 28.79
N GLY A 328 12.47 -20.85 28.07
CA GLY A 328 12.53 -22.20 28.63
C GLY A 328 11.18 -22.76 29.08
N GLU A 329 10.11 -21.97 29.11
CA GLU A 329 8.76 -22.43 29.43
C GLU A 329 8.21 -23.31 28.28
N THR A 330 7.59 -24.43 28.64
CA THR A 330 6.84 -25.28 27.69
C THR A 330 5.40 -24.81 27.62
N ILE A 331 4.93 -24.46 26.44
CA ILE A 331 3.58 -23.96 26.19
C ILE A 331 2.83 -24.84 25.20
N GLY A 332 1.49 -24.81 25.30
CA GLY A 332 0.61 -25.31 24.26
C GLY A 332 0.23 -24.17 23.30
N MET A 333 0.15 -24.49 22.02
CA MET A 333 -0.30 -23.61 20.96
C MET A 333 -1.64 -24.12 20.44
N ARG A 334 -2.67 -23.26 20.43
CA ARG A 334 -3.97 -23.55 19.85
C ARG A 334 -4.17 -22.65 18.65
N ILE A 335 -4.52 -23.23 17.50
CA ILE A 335 -4.74 -22.54 16.24
C ILE A 335 -6.20 -22.72 15.86
N GLY A 336 -6.90 -21.63 15.63
CA GLY A 336 -8.29 -21.61 15.18
C GLY A 336 -8.45 -22.04 13.73
N PRO A 337 -9.70 -22.18 13.24
CA PRO A 337 -9.98 -22.62 11.87
C PRO A 337 -9.84 -21.50 10.83
N ASN A 338 -9.66 -20.23 11.24
CA ASN A 338 -9.65 -19.05 10.35
C ASN A 338 -8.26 -18.74 9.84
#